data_c1d99f3870720d3a0cc59659126fd266
#
_entry.id   c1d99f3870720d3a0cc59659126fd266
#
_cell.length_a   1.000
_cell.length_b   1.000
_cell.length_c   1.000
_cell.angle_alpha   90.00
_cell.angle_beta   90.00
_cell.angle_gamma   90.00
#
_symmetry.space_group_name_H-M   'P 1'
#
loop_
_entity.id
_entity.type
_entity.pdbx_description
1 polymer ?
#
loop_
_entity_poly.entity_id
_entity_poly.type
_entity_poly.pdbx_seq_one_letter_code
_entity_poly.pdbx_strand_id
1 'polypeptide(L)'
;NADGTIDETKTVEIMDHGFGDAFPLNLGTIDSAYRLVYQTTITDDLGQTYKNNVTLSGSNQEPISAAATVTVKRGQPLEKATTAYNGQTQKITWQAKYNYDEKSISQAEAYLTDTFGSNQKLVSTTATDFNVYKVTINPDTGAEAGQELVTNYTVTPSATGFTLQFTDPVTTAYKIIYNTTSVNRVETNATISNTISDAFGNTKTATRNIGQGVLIKANDSSKTNYNAKTTGWTI
;
A
#
# COMPACT_ATOMS: atom_id res chain seq x y z
N ASN A 1 -35.22 25.78 8.10
CA ASN A 1 -35.77 26.27 6.83
C ASN A 1 -36.93 25.39 6.38
N ALA A 2 -37.92 25.95 5.69
CA ALA A 2 -39.10 25.23 5.22
C ALA A 2 -38.78 24.16 4.15
N ASP A 3 -37.63 24.20 3.53
CA ASP A 3 -37.13 23.25 2.54
C ASP A 3 -36.35 22.06 3.14
N GLY A 4 -36.29 21.99 4.47
CA GLY A 4 -35.55 20.94 5.20
C GLY A 4 -34.04 21.21 5.34
N THR A 5 -33.54 22.34 4.82
CA THR A 5 -32.15 22.73 5.03
C THR A 5 -31.91 23.31 6.42
N ILE A 6 -30.69 23.14 6.94
CA ILE A 6 -30.28 23.70 8.23
C ILE A 6 -29.92 25.18 8.04
N ASP A 7 -30.45 26.05 8.90
CA ASP A 7 -30.05 27.45 8.98
C ASP A 7 -28.95 27.58 10.04
N GLU A 8 -27.71 27.52 9.62
CA GLU A 8 -26.55 27.57 10.52
C GLU A 8 -26.48 28.86 11.33
N THR A 9 -27.13 29.96 10.85
CA THR A 9 -27.16 31.24 11.60
C THR A 9 -28.11 31.18 12.78
N LYS A 10 -29.03 30.22 12.81
CA LYS A 10 -30.00 30.01 13.90
C LYS A 10 -29.72 28.74 14.71
N THR A 11 -28.63 28.04 14.39
CA THR A 11 -28.22 26.86 15.11
C THR A 11 -27.52 27.27 16.39
N VAL A 12 -27.98 26.79 17.52
CA VAL A 12 -27.32 26.94 18.82
C VAL A 12 -26.63 25.61 19.13
N GLU A 13 -25.33 25.66 19.30
CA GLU A 13 -24.58 24.50 19.79
C GLU A 13 -24.85 24.32 21.27
N ILE A 14 -25.37 23.15 21.62
CA ILE A 14 -25.60 22.76 22.99
C ILE A 14 -24.39 21.89 23.37
N MET A 15 -23.42 22.44 24.09
CA MET A 15 -22.24 21.72 24.58
C MET A 15 -22.49 21.13 25.95
N ASP A 16 -21.98 19.95 26.16
CA ASP A 16 -21.96 19.20 27.44
C ASP A 16 -23.33 19.04 28.12
N HIS A 17 -23.95 17.94 27.85
CA HIS A 17 -25.28 17.59 28.35
C HIS A 17 -25.24 16.57 29.47
N GLY A 18 -24.08 16.27 30.02
CA GLY A 18 -23.94 15.21 31.03
C GLY A 18 -24.34 13.83 30.53
N PHE A 19 -24.29 13.64 29.20
CA PHE A 19 -24.72 12.37 28.59
C PHE A 19 -23.64 11.33 28.67
N GLY A 20 -22.59 11.43 29.30
CA GLY A 20 -21.58 10.40 29.34
C GLY A 20 -21.32 9.70 27.97
N ASP A 21 -20.46 8.76 27.90
CA ASP A 21 -20.15 8.02 26.66
C ASP A 21 -21.19 6.95 26.29
N ALA A 22 -22.40 7.02 26.85
CA ALA A 22 -23.39 5.94 26.74
C ALA A 22 -24.67 6.36 25.98
N PHE A 23 -25.09 5.53 25.05
CA PHE A 23 -26.44 5.56 24.48
C PHE A 23 -27.37 4.60 25.26
N PRO A 24 -28.67 4.90 25.39
CA PRO A 24 -29.46 5.89 24.66
C PRO A 24 -29.38 7.30 25.23
N LEU A 25 -29.45 8.29 24.34
CA LEU A 25 -29.55 9.70 24.67
C LEU A 25 -30.99 10.08 24.91
N ASN A 26 -31.32 10.62 26.10
CA ASN A 26 -32.67 11.10 26.40
C ASN A 26 -32.73 12.62 26.19
N LEU A 27 -33.46 13.04 25.16
CA LEU A 27 -33.63 14.46 24.80
C LEU A 27 -34.84 15.11 25.54
N GLY A 28 -35.61 14.36 26.30
CA GLY A 28 -36.82 14.86 26.91
C GLY A 28 -37.91 15.19 25.89
N THR A 29 -38.65 16.28 26.13
CA THR A 29 -39.61 16.78 25.15
C THR A 29 -38.90 17.53 24.04
N ILE A 30 -39.11 17.09 22.80
CA ILE A 30 -38.50 17.70 21.60
C ILE A 30 -39.54 18.68 21.00
N ASP A 31 -39.16 19.96 20.92
CA ASP A 31 -39.95 21.03 20.31
C ASP A 31 -39.25 21.69 19.11
N SER A 32 -38.05 21.26 18.80
CA SER A 32 -37.20 21.83 17.77
C SER A 32 -36.44 20.71 17.02
N ALA A 33 -35.82 21.03 15.89
CA ALA A 33 -34.93 20.13 15.19
C ALA A 33 -33.57 20.04 15.87
N TYR A 34 -33.07 18.84 16.05
CA TYR A 34 -31.75 18.56 16.64
C TYR A 34 -30.82 17.88 15.63
N ARG A 35 -29.56 18.27 15.66
CA ARG A 35 -28.46 17.58 14.97
C ARG A 35 -27.48 17.07 16.03
N LEU A 36 -27.29 15.76 16.07
CA LEU A 36 -26.32 15.12 16.94
C LEU A 36 -25.04 14.84 16.14
N VAL A 37 -23.91 15.31 16.67
CA VAL A 37 -22.57 15.06 16.10
C VAL A 37 -21.72 14.34 17.16
N TYR A 38 -21.17 13.19 16.79
CA TYR A 38 -20.32 12.40 17.69
C TYR A 38 -19.29 11.61 16.88
N GLN A 39 -18.28 11.12 17.55
CA GLN A 39 -17.22 10.29 16.97
C GLN A 39 -17.25 8.90 17.60
N THR A 40 -16.88 7.90 16.82
CA THR A 40 -16.69 6.53 17.30
C THR A 40 -15.29 6.06 16.93
N THR A 41 -14.64 5.33 17.84
CA THR A 41 -13.34 4.72 17.59
C THR A 41 -13.52 3.33 16.99
N ILE A 42 -12.77 3.03 15.94
CA ILE A 42 -12.68 1.69 15.37
C ILE A 42 -11.62 0.94 16.16
N THR A 43 -12.02 -0.18 16.78
CA THR A 43 -11.16 -0.97 17.67
C THR A 43 -10.56 -2.20 17.01
N ASP A 44 -10.99 -2.55 15.80
CA ASP A 44 -10.38 -3.64 15.02
C ASP A 44 -9.39 -3.13 13.98
N ASP A 45 -8.49 -4.01 13.54
CA ASP A 45 -7.46 -3.73 12.52
C ASP A 45 -7.92 -4.08 11.10
N LEU A 46 -9.18 -4.42 10.92
CA LEU A 46 -9.72 -4.83 9.63
C LEU A 46 -10.20 -3.61 8.83
N GLY A 47 -9.69 -3.41 7.63
CA GLY A 47 -10.24 -2.46 6.67
C GLY A 47 -11.56 -2.99 6.14
N GLN A 48 -12.67 -2.47 6.63
CA GLN A 48 -14.01 -2.94 6.27
C GLN A 48 -15.05 -1.81 6.28
N THR A 49 -16.28 -2.16 5.94
CA THR A 49 -17.41 -1.24 6.00
C THR A 49 -18.07 -1.35 7.36
N TYR A 50 -18.15 -0.23 8.06
CA TYR A 50 -18.82 -0.10 9.35
C TYR A 50 -20.18 0.56 9.13
N LYS A 51 -21.19 -0.02 9.76
CA LYS A 51 -22.56 0.48 9.73
C LYS A 51 -22.94 1.04 11.09
N ASN A 52 -23.37 2.27 11.12
CA ASN A 52 -23.95 2.89 12.29
C ASN A 52 -25.46 3.05 12.11
N ASN A 53 -26.22 2.64 13.11
CA ASN A 53 -27.67 2.73 13.11
C ASN A 53 -28.09 3.66 14.25
N VAL A 54 -29.09 4.47 14.01
CA VAL A 54 -29.76 5.27 15.01
C VAL A 54 -31.25 4.97 15.00
N THR A 55 -31.86 4.88 16.19
CA THR A 55 -33.29 4.74 16.35
C THR A 55 -33.79 5.84 17.27
N LEU A 56 -34.76 6.58 16.81
CA LEU A 56 -35.51 7.55 17.61
C LEU A 56 -36.77 6.85 18.12
N SER A 57 -36.93 6.83 19.43
CA SER A 57 -38.11 6.29 20.11
C SER A 57 -38.74 7.38 20.97
N GLY A 58 -40.05 7.42 21.01
CA GLY A 58 -40.83 8.34 21.83
C GLY A 58 -42.13 7.70 22.31
N SER A 59 -42.74 8.26 23.36
CA SER A 59 -43.96 7.72 23.94
C SER A 59 -45.18 7.77 23.04
N ASN A 60 -45.15 8.63 22.01
CA ASN A 60 -46.33 8.93 21.18
C ASN A 60 -46.12 8.62 19.69
N GLN A 61 -45.08 7.87 19.32
CA GLN A 61 -44.82 7.50 17.94
C GLN A 61 -44.11 6.16 17.83
N GLU A 62 -44.32 5.49 16.71
CA GLU A 62 -43.54 4.30 16.36
C GLU A 62 -42.07 4.66 16.19
N PRO A 63 -41.14 3.76 16.59
CA PRO A 63 -39.71 3.99 16.42
C PRO A 63 -39.33 4.22 14.95
N ILE A 64 -38.53 5.25 14.73
CA ILE A 64 -37.96 5.56 13.40
C ILE A 64 -36.49 5.28 13.43
N SER A 65 -35.99 4.53 12.45
CA SER A 65 -34.56 4.17 12.36
C SER A 65 -33.95 4.69 11.08
N ALA A 66 -32.69 5.09 11.20
CA ALA A 66 -31.82 5.46 10.08
C ALA A 66 -30.45 4.79 10.23
N ALA A 67 -29.76 4.61 9.11
CA ALA A 67 -28.45 4.01 9.09
C ALA A 67 -27.52 4.73 8.12
N ALA A 68 -26.22 4.78 8.48
CA ALA A 68 -25.18 5.23 7.61
C ALA A 68 -24.02 4.22 7.62
N THR A 69 -23.26 4.17 6.53
CA THR A 69 -22.10 3.31 6.42
C THR A 69 -20.86 4.14 6.06
N VAL A 70 -19.72 3.73 6.59
CA VAL A 70 -18.41 4.24 6.20
C VAL A 70 -17.49 3.07 5.88
N THR A 71 -16.75 3.16 4.78
CA THR A 71 -15.74 2.17 4.46
C THR A 71 -14.38 2.73 4.84
N VAL A 72 -13.72 2.09 5.80
CA VAL A 72 -12.35 2.39 6.18
C VAL A 72 -11.42 1.55 5.33
N LYS A 73 -10.57 2.21 4.56
CA LYS A 73 -9.55 1.55 3.76
C LYS A 73 -8.26 1.50 4.58
N ARG A 74 -7.78 0.28 4.83
CA ARG A 74 -6.44 0.05 5.36
C ARG A 74 -5.50 -0.28 4.22
N GLY A 75 -4.24 0.15 4.32
CA GLY A 75 -3.18 -0.30 3.43
C GLY A 75 -2.91 -1.79 3.58
N GLN A 76 -2.16 -2.37 2.65
CA GLN A 76 -1.75 -3.76 2.75
C GLN A 76 -0.57 -3.89 3.71
N PRO A 77 -0.50 -4.96 4.55
CA PRO A 77 0.64 -5.16 5.44
C PRO A 77 1.96 -5.35 4.67
N LEU A 78 1.89 -5.96 3.49
CA LEU A 78 3.04 -6.20 2.63
C LEU A 78 2.64 -6.11 1.16
N GLU A 79 3.46 -5.40 0.36
CA GLU A 79 3.36 -5.38 -1.11
C GLU A 79 4.75 -5.47 -1.71
N LYS A 80 4.85 -5.98 -2.94
CA LYS A 80 6.10 -6.02 -3.69
C LYS A 80 5.87 -5.71 -5.16
N ALA A 81 6.79 -4.93 -5.75
CA ALA A 81 6.76 -4.55 -7.15
C ALA A 81 8.17 -4.40 -7.74
N THR A 82 8.28 -4.45 -9.06
CA THR A 82 9.43 -3.91 -9.81
C THR A 82 9.14 -2.49 -10.22
N THR A 83 10.08 -1.58 -10.03
CA THR A 83 9.94 -0.16 -10.39
C THR A 83 10.80 0.28 -11.55
N ALA A 84 11.95 -0.41 -11.78
CA ALA A 84 12.83 -0.11 -12.91
C ALA A 84 13.61 -1.36 -13.35
N TYR A 85 14.07 -1.32 -14.60
CA TYR A 85 14.98 -2.30 -15.19
C TYR A 85 15.95 -1.62 -16.16
N ASN A 86 17.21 -1.94 -16.03
CA ASN A 86 18.25 -1.53 -16.98
C ASN A 86 18.69 -2.76 -17.80
N GLY A 87 18.37 -2.77 -19.10
CA GLY A 87 18.65 -3.92 -19.96
C GLY A 87 20.16 -4.14 -20.24
N GLN A 88 20.98 -3.09 -20.17
CA GLN A 88 22.41 -3.21 -20.42
C GLN A 88 23.13 -3.89 -19.25
N THR A 89 22.82 -3.51 -18.03
CA THR A 89 23.42 -4.05 -16.80
C THR A 89 22.61 -5.20 -16.21
N GLN A 90 21.39 -5.43 -16.71
CA GLN A 90 20.38 -6.35 -16.17
C GLN A 90 20.05 -6.08 -14.68
N LYS A 91 20.21 -4.82 -14.28
CA LYS A 91 19.83 -4.36 -12.95
C LYS A 91 18.33 -4.18 -12.86
N ILE A 92 17.73 -4.82 -11.87
CA ILE A 92 16.30 -4.71 -11.53
C ILE A 92 16.17 -3.92 -10.23
N THR A 93 15.31 -2.91 -10.22
CA THR A 93 14.95 -2.20 -8.99
C THR A 93 13.64 -2.77 -8.45
N TRP A 94 13.69 -3.23 -7.21
CA TRP A 94 12.55 -3.76 -6.46
C TRP A 94 12.09 -2.74 -5.44
N GLN A 95 10.80 -2.75 -5.18
CA GLN A 95 10.17 -1.99 -4.10
C GLN A 95 9.32 -2.93 -3.27
N ALA A 96 9.49 -2.85 -1.96
CA ALA A 96 8.55 -3.42 -0.99
C ALA A 96 7.85 -2.28 -0.25
N LYS A 97 6.55 -2.43 0.02
CA LYS A 97 5.80 -1.63 0.96
C LYS A 97 5.51 -2.51 2.17
N TYR A 98 5.79 -2.01 3.35
CA TYR A 98 5.67 -2.74 4.60
C TYR A 98 4.88 -1.94 5.62
N ASN A 99 3.95 -2.60 6.30
CA ASN A 99 3.10 -2.04 7.35
C ASN A 99 2.27 -0.82 6.90
N TYR A 100 1.72 -0.83 5.68
CA TYR A 100 0.82 0.24 5.22
C TYR A 100 -0.56 0.20 5.89
N ASP A 101 -0.84 -0.84 6.66
CA ASP A 101 -1.96 -0.95 7.60
C ASP A 101 -1.66 -0.34 8.98
N GLU A 102 -0.44 0.19 9.17
CA GLU A 102 0.04 0.95 10.35
C GLU A 102 -0.19 0.23 11.69
N LYS A 103 0.05 -1.08 11.72
CA LYS A 103 0.04 -1.86 12.95
C LYS A 103 1.23 -1.54 13.83
N SER A 104 1.05 -1.75 15.14
CA SER A 104 2.16 -1.75 16.08
C SER A 104 2.86 -3.10 16.06
N ILE A 105 4.09 -3.13 15.59
CA ILE A 105 4.90 -4.33 15.43
C ILE A 105 6.10 -4.23 16.38
N SER A 106 6.31 -5.26 17.20
CA SER A 106 7.45 -5.30 18.10
C SER A 106 8.78 -5.34 17.32
N GLN A 107 9.86 -4.82 17.92
CA GLN A 107 11.18 -4.84 17.28
C GLN A 107 11.60 -6.26 16.87
N ALA A 108 11.30 -7.27 17.66
CA ALA A 108 11.65 -8.66 17.36
C ALA A 108 10.91 -9.23 16.14
N GLU A 109 9.73 -8.72 15.82
CA GLU A 109 8.89 -9.12 14.67
C GLU A 109 9.02 -8.15 13.48
N ALA A 110 9.71 -7.03 13.65
CA ALA A 110 9.86 -6.01 12.63
C ALA A 110 10.98 -6.38 11.63
N TYR A 111 10.82 -7.51 10.93
CA TYR A 111 11.76 -7.94 9.91
C TYR A 111 11.09 -8.41 8.62
N LEU A 112 11.85 -8.35 7.56
CA LEU A 112 11.49 -8.82 6.23
C LEU A 112 12.54 -9.79 5.72
N THR A 113 12.12 -10.90 5.14
CA THR A 113 12.99 -11.85 4.44
C THR A 113 12.67 -11.80 2.95
N ASP A 114 13.70 -11.52 2.15
CA ASP A 114 13.61 -11.47 0.70
C ASP A 114 14.34 -12.66 0.08
N THR A 115 13.74 -13.28 -0.93
CA THR A 115 14.33 -14.41 -1.65
C THR A 115 14.17 -14.23 -3.15
N PHE A 116 15.26 -14.49 -3.88
CA PHE A 116 15.31 -14.44 -5.33
C PHE A 116 16.02 -15.67 -5.89
N GLY A 117 15.86 -15.93 -7.18
CA GLY A 117 16.44 -17.08 -7.85
C GLY A 117 17.97 -17.08 -7.85
N SER A 118 18.59 -18.25 -7.95
CA SER A 118 20.05 -18.44 -7.89
C SER A 118 20.84 -17.68 -8.97
N ASN A 119 20.21 -17.26 -10.07
CA ASN A 119 20.83 -16.39 -11.07
C ASN A 119 20.71 -14.89 -10.73
N GLN A 120 20.27 -14.56 -9.52
CA GLN A 120 20.19 -13.17 -9.04
C GLN A 120 21.14 -12.98 -7.85
N LYS A 121 21.67 -11.79 -7.74
CA LYS A 121 22.43 -11.33 -6.58
C LYS A 121 22.09 -9.87 -6.28
N LEU A 122 22.28 -9.45 -5.04
CA LEU A 122 22.25 -8.03 -4.69
C LEU A 122 23.32 -7.28 -5.49
N VAL A 123 22.99 -6.07 -5.95
CA VAL A 123 24.00 -5.17 -6.56
C VAL A 123 25.03 -4.77 -5.51
N SER A 124 24.58 -4.59 -4.28
CA SER A 124 25.44 -4.34 -3.13
C SER A 124 24.85 -5.01 -1.89
N THR A 125 25.73 -5.39 -0.98
CA THR A 125 25.40 -6.03 0.30
C THR A 125 25.48 -5.08 1.48
N THR A 126 25.78 -3.80 1.24
CA THR A 126 25.85 -2.79 2.30
C THR A 126 24.47 -2.21 2.56
N ALA A 127 24.14 -1.96 3.82
CA ALA A 127 22.84 -1.39 4.19
C ALA A 127 22.58 -0.02 3.53
N THR A 128 23.64 0.73 3.24
CA THR A 128 23.58 2.05 2.57
C THR A 128 23.06 2.01 1.13
N ASP A 129 23.04 0.84 0.49
CA ASP A 129 22.51 0.67 -0.87
C ASP A 129 21.03 0.26 -0.89
N PHE A 130 20.44 0.13 0.29
CA PHE A 130 19.01 0.04 0.51
C PHE A 130 18.48 1.43 0.84
N ASN A 131 17.49 1.87 0.10
CA ASN A 131 16.77 3.09 0.45
C ASN A 131 15.50 2.69 1.21
N VAL A 132 15.53 2.87 2.52
CA VAL A 132 14.37 2.62 3.40
C VAL A 132 13.77 3.95 3.80
N TYR A 133 12.50 4.13 3.47
CA TYR A 133 11.76 5.34 3.79
C TYR A 133 10.68 5.03 4.80
N LYS A 134 10.61 5.82 5.87
CA LYS A 134 9.41 5.97 6.68
C LYS A 134 8.40 6.77 5.86
N VAL A 135 7.18 6.28 5.75
CA VAL A 135 6.13 6.87 4.90
C VAL A 135 5.02 7.42 5.78
N THR A 136 4.59 8.65 5.49
CA THR A 136 3.40 9.24 6.09
C THR A 136 2.21 8.93 5.21
N ILE A 137 1.18 8.33 5.80
CA ILE A 137 -0.08 8.04 5.12
C ILE A 137 -1.08 9.15 5.44
N ASN A 138 -1.75 9.66 4.41
CA ASN A 138 -2.86 10.59 4.59
C ASN A 138 -4.05 9.82 5.18
N PRO A 139 -4.55 10.20 6.37
CA PRO A 139 -5.58 9.43 7.07
C PRO A 139 -6.94 9.42 6.32
N ASP A 140 -7.21 10.45 5.52
CA ASP A 140 -8.50 10.58 4.82
C ASP A 140 -8.54 9.78 3.52
N THR A 141 -7.39 9.67 2.83
CA THR A 141 -7.32 9.08 1.50
C THR A 141 -6.58 7.74 1.45
N GLY A 142 -5.76 7.43 2.45
CA GLY A 142 -4.87 6.28 2.48
C GLY A 142 -3.68 6.40 1.52
N ALA A 143 -3.47 7.58 0.92
CA ALA A 143 -2.37 7.83 0.00
C ALA A 143 -1.07 8.22 0.74
N GLU A 144 0.08 7.98 0.12
CA GLU A 144 1.35 8.50 0.62
C GLU A 144 1.36 10.03 0.58
N ALA A 145 1.53 10.68 1.73
CA ALA A 145 1.58 12.13 1.87
C ALA A 145 3.02 12.67 1.99
N GLY A 146 3.97 11.81 2.37
CA GLY A 146 5.37 12.16 2.51
C GLY A 146 6.24 10.94 2.78
N GLN A 147 7.54 11.11 2.69
CA GLN A 147 8.51 10.07 3.02
C GLN A 147 9.81 10.66 3.53
N GLU A 148 10.46 9.95 4.45
CA GLU A 148 11.75 10.31 5.06
C GLU A 148 12.70 9.12 4.98
N LEU A 149 13.94 9.33 4.53
CA LEU A 149 14.97 8.29 4.51
C LEU A 149 15.40 7.97 5.94
N VAL A 150 15.44 6.69 6.28
CA VAL A 150 15.82 6.22 7.62
C VAL A 150 16.99 5.24 7.56
N THR A 151 17.68 5.08 8.70
CA THR A 151 18.84 4.20 8.84
C THR A 151 18.75 3.23 10.02
N ASN A 152 17.58 3.22 10.71
CA ASN A 152 17.32 2.37 11.88
C ASN A 152 16.97 0.93 11.50
N TYR A 153 17.84 0.29 10.70
CA TYR A 153 17.70 -1.10 10.28
C TYR A 153 19.09 -1.73 10.02
N THR A 154 19.11 -3.03 9.97
CA THR A 154 20.26 -3.83 9.53
C THR A 154 19.87 -4.71 8.36
N VAL A 155 20.83 -5.04 7.50
CA VAL A 155 20.66 -5.97 6.39
C VAL A 155 21.65 -7.11 6.53
N THR A 156 21.16 -8.34 6.55
CA THR A 156 21.96 -9.55 6.54
C THR A 156 21.75 -10.26 5.20
N PRO A 157 22.73 -10.18 4.28
CA PRO A 157 22.63 -10.84 2.97
C PRO A 157 22.81 -12.35 3.08
N SER A 158 22.20 -13.06 2.14
CA SER A 158 22.41 -14.50 1.90
C SER A 158 22.76 -14.75 0.43
N ALA A 159 23.01 -16.00 0.06
CA ALA A 159 23.30 -16.35 -1.34
C ALA A 159 22.16 -16.02 -2.30
N THR A 160 20.93 -16.12 -1.86
CA THR A 160 19.71 -15.97 -2.68
C THR A 160 18.69 -15.02 -2.05
N GLY A 161 19.16 -14.04 -1.27
CA GLY A 161 18.24 -13.10 -0.60
C GLY A 161 18.92 -12.24 0.44
N PHE A 162 18.10 -11.73 1.36
CA PHE A 162 18.54 -10.99 2.55
C PHE A 162 17.45 -11.01 3.62
N THR A 163 17.85 -10.71 4.85
CA THR A 163 16.93 -10.30 5.91
C THR A 163 17.18 -8.84 6.24
N LEU A 164 16.15 -8.03 6.25
CA LEU A 164 16.17 -6.65 6.76
C LEU A 164 15.45 -6.64 8.10
N GLN A 165 16.15 -6.23 9.14
CA GLN A 165 15.63 -6.12 10.51
C GLN A 165 15.63 -4.66 10.94
N PHE A 166 14.49 -4.13 11.36
CA PHE A 166 14.42 -2.83 12.02
C PHE A 166 15.01 -2.91 13.43
N THR A 167 15.69 -1.84 13.85
CA THR A 167 16.30 -1.75 15.20
C THR A 167 15.33 -1.26 16.27
N ASP A 168 14.19 -0.73 15.83
CA ASP A 168 13.14 -0.17 16.68
C ASP A 168 11.79 -0.85 16.36
N PRO A 169 10.80 -0.77 17.25
CA PRO A 169 9.42 -1.15 16.93
C PRO A 169 8.90 -0.35 15.72
N VAL A 170 8.10 -0.99 14.89
CA VAL A 170 7.47 -0.39 13.71
C VAL A 170 6.01 -0.06 14.01
N THR A 171 5.60 1.21 13.83
CA THR A 171 4.24 1.69 14.08
C THR A 171 3.65 2.46 12.90
N THR A 172 4.39 2.57 11.81
CA THR A 172 4.02 3.33 10.60
C THR A 172 4.43 2.57 9.35
N ALA A 173 4.04 3.08 8.19
CA ALA A 173 4.38 2.52 6.89
C ALA A 173 5.86 2.72 6.53
N TYR A 174 6.44 1.73 5.86
CA TYR A 174 7.80 1.80 5.31
C TYR A 174 7.83 1.37 3.84
N LYS A 175 8.70 2.03 3.07
CA LYS A 175 8.99 1.70 1.68
C LYS A 175 10.48 1.35 1.55
N ILE A 176 10.77 0.17 1.05
CA ILE A 176 12.12 -0.36 0.90
C ILE A 176 12.42 -0.48 -0.59
N ILE A 177 13.50 0.15 -1.06
CA ILE A 177 13.97 0.08 -2.45
C ILE A 177 15.39 -0.47 -2.46
N TYR A 178 15.61 -1.48 -3.30
CA TYR A 178 16.91 -2.11 -3.45
C TYR A 178 17.06 -2.67 -4.87
N ASN A 179 18.28 -3.12 -5.21
CA ASN A 179 18.59 -3.56 -6.55
C ASN A 179 19.20 -4.97 -6.55
N THR A 180 18.78 -5.76 -7.54
CA THR A 180 19.45 -7.01 -7.90
C THR A 180 19.98 -6.92 -9.33
N THR A 181 20.95 -7.78 -9.64
CA THR A 181 21.44 -8.00 -11.00
C THR A 181 21.63 -9.49 -11.23
N SER A 182 21.72 -9.91 -12.49
CA SER A 182 21.99 -11.30 -12.85
C SER A 182 23.42 -11.71 -12.47
N VAL A 183 23.57 -12.92 -11.92
CA VAL A 183 24.91 -13.52 -11.69
C VAL A 183 25.57 -13.84 -13.02
N ASN A 184 24.84 -14.59 -13.86
CA ASN A 184 25.21 -14.82 -15.26
C ASN A 184 24.26 -14.02 -16.15
N ARG A 185 24.81 -13.43 -17.21
CA ARG A 185 24.00 -12.65 -18.15
C ARG A 185 22.87 -13.54 -18.69
N VAL A 186 21.65 -13.00 -18.65
CA VAL A 186 20.49 -13.61 -19.28
C VAL A 186 20.51 -13.25 -20.75
N GLU A 187 20.71 -14.23 -21.64
CA GLU A 187 20.85 -14.01 -23.08
C GLU A 187 19.60 -14.34 -23.87
N THR A 188 18.61 -14.98 -23.22
CA THR A 188 17.31 -15.28 -23.79
C THR A 188 16.19 -14.64 -22.97
N ASN A 189 14.97 -14.65 -23.49
CA ASN A 189 13.83 -14.18 -22.71
C ASN A 189 13.66 -15.01 -21.45
N ALA A 190 13.51 -14.34 -20.33
CA ALA A 190 13.34 -14.97 -19.02
C ALA A 190 12.42 -14.13 -18.13
N THR A 191 11.75 -14.80 -17.20
CA THR A 191 11.02 -14.14 -16.11
C THR A 191 11.79 -14.30 -14.82
N ILE A 192 12.17 -13.19 -14.22
CA ILE A 192 12.83 -13.13 -12.92
C ILE A 192 11.77 -12.89 -11.85
N SER A 193 11.76 -13.77 -10.85
CA SER A 193 10.86 -13.65 -9.69
C SER A 193 11.63 -13.27 -8.45
N ASN A 194 11.01 -12.50 -7.58
CA ASN A 194 11.53 -12.12 -6.29
C ASN A 194 10.38 -12.08 -5.28
N THR A 195 10.56 -12.73 -4.15
CA THR A 195 9.54 -12.92 -3.11
C THR A 195 10.01 -12.30 -1.81
N ILE A 196 9.12 -11.58 -1.13
CA ILE A 196 9.36 -11.03 0.20
C ILE A 196 8.31 -11.58 1.18
N SER A 197 8.71 -11.81 2.41
CA SER A 197 7.83 -12.21 3.51
C SER A 197 8.12 -11.43 4.77
N ASP A 198 7.13 -11.32 5.65
CA ASP A 198 7.26 -10.73 6.98
C ASP A 198 7.16 -11.80 8.09
N ALA A 199 7.28 -11.37 9.34
CA ALA A 199 7.18 -12.24 10.52
C ALA A 199 5.80 -12.89 10.71
N PHE A 200 4.76 -12.32 10.10
CA PHE A 200 3.36 -12.74 10.27
C PHE A 200 2.90 -13.71 9.18
N GLY A 201 3.80 -14.14 8.29
CA GLY A 201 3.51 -15.06 7.19
C GLY A 201 2.90 -14.40 5.96
N ASN A 202 2.80 -13.07 5.91
CA ASN A 202 2.46 -12.39 4.66
C ASN A 202 3.59 -12.59 3.66
N THR A 203 3.23 -12.95 2.43
CA THR A 203 4.19 -13.21 1.36
C THR A 203 3.73 -12.53 0.08
N LYS A 204 4.64 -11.85 -0.61
CA LYS A 204 4.37 -11.20 -1.90
C LYS A 204 5.49 -11.46 -2.88
N THR A 205 5.12 -11.77 -4.11
CA THR A 205 6.06 -12.01 -5.21
C THR A 205 5.85 -10.98 -6.31
N ALA A 206 6.95 -10.39 -6.77
CA ALA A 206 6.97 -9.58 -7.97
C ALA A 206 7.81 -10.26 -9.04
N THR A 207 7.48 -10.02 -10.30
CA THR A 207 8.19 -10.58 -11.45
C THR A 207 8.66 -9.48 -12.39
N ARG A 208 9.77 -9.74 -13.07
CA ARG A 208 10.26 -8.91 -14.17
C ARG A 208 10.58 -9.78 -15.37
N ASN A 209 9.94 -9.49 -16.50
CA ASN A 209 10.30 -10.10 -17.77
C ASN A 209 11.54 -9.40 -18.33
N ILE A 210 12.56 -10.19 -18.63
CA ILE A 210 13.77 -9.76 -19.33
C ILE A 210 13.64 -10.23 -20.78
N GLY A 211 13.56 -9.28 -21.71
CA GLY A 211 13.66 -9.54 -23.15
C GLY A 211 15.09 -9.27 -23.62
N GLN A 212 15.69 -10.22 -24.32
CA GLN A 212 17.02 -10.05 -24.91
C GLN A 212 16.92 -10.24 -26.41
N GLY A 213 17.15 -9.16 -27.14
CA GLY A 213 17.28 -9.19 -28.59
C GLY A 213 18.73 -9.52 -28.99
N VAL A 214 19.19 -10.72 -28.67
CA VAL A 214 20.56 -11.15 -29.00
C VAL A 214 20.73 -11.28 -30.52
N LEU A 215 19.66 -11.68 -31.20
CA LEU A 215 19.59 -11.71 -32.66
C LEU A 215 18.18 -11.30 -33.10
N ILE A 216 18.12 -10.24 -33.88
CA ILE A 216 16.88 -9.76 -34.46
C ILE A 216 16.99 -9.84 -35.97
N LYS A 217 15.99 -10.38 -36.63
CA LYS A 217 15.84 -10.36 -38.09
C LYS A 217 14.53 -9.68 -38.46
N ALA A 218 14.62 -8.71 -39.32
CA ALA A 218 13.48 -7.95 -39.85
C ALA A 218 13.52 -7.87 -41.38
N ASN A 219 12.35 -7.68 -42.00
CA ASN A 219 12.29 -7.34 -43.40
C ASN A 219 12.72 -5.87 -43.62
N ASP A 220 13.62 -5.64 -44.52
CA ASP A 220 13.97 -4.30 -45.01
C ASP A 220 13.19 -4.00 -46.31
N SER A 221 12.04 -3.39 -46.16
CA SER A 221 11.15 -3.08 -47.29
C SER A 221 11.78 -2.10 -48.24
N SER A 222 12.74 -1.28 -47.83
CA SER A 222 13.46 -0.33 -48.70
C SER A 222 14.34 -1.03 -49.73
N LYS A 223 14.70 -2.30 -49.46
CA LYS A 223 15.53 -3.16 -50.35
C LYS A 223 14.73 -4.26 -51.04
N THR A 224 13.40 -4.17 -50.96
CA THR A 224 12.54 -5.11 -51.69
C THR A 224 12.26 -4.57 -53.08
N ASN A 225 12.53 -5.38 -54.11
CA ASN A 225 12.29 -5.05 -55.51
C ASN A 225 11.41 -6.13 -56.16
N TYR A 226 10.18 -5.78 -56.45
CA TYR A 226 9.19 -6.70 -57.01
C TYR A 226 9.52 -7.14 -58.44
N ASN A 227 10.11 -6.26 -59.24
CA ASN A 227 10.49 -6.60 -60.60
C ASN A 227 11.67 -7.55 -60.65
N ALA A 228 12.67 -7.29 -59.79
CA ALA A 228 13.84 -8.19 -59.65
C ALA A 228 13.54 -9.42 -58.80
N LYS A 229 12.35 -9.50 -58.15
CA LYS A 229 11.94 -10.57 -57.24
C LYS A 229 12.95 -10.76 -56.08
N THR A 230 13.49 -9.65 -55.56
CA THR A 230 14.39 -9.66 -54.42
C THR A 230 13.72 -9.03 -53.21
N THR A 231 14.12 -9.50 -52.00
CA THR A 231 13.68 -8.93 -50.71
C THR A 231 14.87 -8.65 -49.83
N GLY A 232 14.85 -7.54 -49.11
CA GLY A 232 15.86 -7.13 -48.17
C GLY A 232 15.61 -7.64 -46.78
N TRP A 233 16.67 -8.00 -46.07
CA TRP A 233 16.64 -8.39 -44.69
C TRP A 233 17.67 -7.62 -43.88
N THR A 234 17.32 -7.24 -42.66
CA THR A 234 18.24 -6.70 -41.64
C THR A 234 18.39 -7.73 -40.55
N ILE A 235 19.64 -7.94 -40.11
CA ILE A 235 20.00 -8.81 -38.98
C ILE A 235 20.74 -7.95 -37.97
#